data_e2b3ca90f4ae49b4512cb34c2d21ddec
#
_entry.id   e2b3ca90f4ae49b4512cb34c2d21ddec
#
_cell.length_a   1.000
_cell.length_b   1.000
_cell.length_c   1.000
_cell.angle_alpha   90.00
_cell.angle_beta   90.00
_cell.angle_gamma   90.00
#
_symmetry.space_group_name_H-M   'P 1'
#
loop_
_entity.id
_entity.type
_entity.pdbx_description
1 polymer ?
#
loop_
_entity_poly.entity_id
_entity_poly.type
_entity_poly.pdbx_seq_one_letter_code
_entity_poly.pdbx_strand_id
1 'polypeptide(L)'
;CEITNVWAHSIYGYLFLKYLSPVDDMAEIVLYHHLPYQLYPHIKSRRLKETDFLALADKMDVFMRMEGHGMEKDYFARQVNVRFSSRAMETFQAAQAKFNFMEKMKTDAYQQELGSLFGRVHLSEKKKKGFLEMLVYAIDFRSQQTVIHTMSTKTFALSIGRLVGVSKEELQMLYYGALLND
;
A
#
# COMPACT_ATOMS: atom_id res chain seq x y z
N CYS A 1 -8.56 -15.83 4.94
CA CYS A 1 -9.52 -15.04 5.74
C CYS A 1 -10.27 -14.11 4.79
N GLU A 2 -11.53 -14.41 4.49
CA GLU A 2 -12.37 -13.51 3.68
C GLU A 2 -12.69 -12.29 4.54
N ILE A 3 -12.24 -11.11 4.10
CA ILE A 3 -12.58 -9.85 4.75
C ILE A 3 -13.99 -9.51 4.32
N THR A 4 -14.95 -9.88 5.13
CA THR A 4 -16.39 -9.66 4.88
C THR A 4 -16.85 -8.22 5.13
N ASN A 5 -15.99 -7.37 5.73
CA ASN A 5 -16.30 -6.00 6.07
C ASN A 5 -15.31 -5.04 5.38
N VAL A 6 -15.84 -4.17 4.54
CA VAL A 6 -15.07 -3.15 3.80
C VAL A 6 -14.22 -2.27 4.72
N TRP A 7 -14.70 -1.99 5.94
CA TRP A 7 -13.96 -1.21 6.92
C TRP A 7 -12.82 -1.97 7.59
N ALA A 8 -12.96 -3.29 7.71
CA ALA A 8 -11.95 -4.11 8.39
C ALA A 8 -10.59 -4.04 7.68
N HIS A 9 -10.54 -4.16 6.34
CA HIS A 9 -9.28 -4.10 5.62
C HIS A 9 -8.65 -2.69 5.64
N SER A 10 -9.46 -1.64 5.68
CA SER A 10 -8.97 -0.26 5.83
C SER A 10 -8.30 -0.06 7.19
N ILE A 11 -8.91 -0.58 8.27
CA ILE A 11 -8.35 -0.52 9.62
C ILE A 11 -7.08 -1.36 9.71
N TYR A 12 -7.10 -2.61 9.23
CA TYR A 12 -5.92 -3.47 9.25
C TYR A 12 -4.79 -2.90 8.39
N GLY A 13 -5.10 -2.39 7.20
CA GLY A 13 -4.14 -1.73 6.32
C GLY A 13 -3.53 -0.49 6.99
N TYR A 14 -4.35 0.33 7.66
CA TYR A 14 -3.87 1.47 8.46
C TYR A 14 -2.90 1.02 9.56
N LEU A 15 -3.29 0.04 10.38
CA LEU A 15 -2.45 -0.44 11.48
C LEU A 15 -1.14 -1.03 10.96
N PHE A 16 -1.20 -1.81 9.89
CA PHE A 16 -0.03 -2.39 9.25
C PHE A 16 0.93 -1.30 8.74
N LEU A 17 0.42 -0.33 7.97
CA LEU A 17 1.24 0.77 7.48
C LEU A 17 1.77 1.63 8.62
N LYS A 18 0.96 1.92 9.62
CA LYS A 18 1.31 2.80 10.74
C LYS A 18 2.43 2.24 11.61
N TYR A 19 2.41 0.93 11.85
CA TYR A 19 3.30 0.31 12.85
C TYR A 19 4.36 -0.61 12.26
N LEU A 20 4.17 -1.12 11.04
CA LEU A 20 5.03 -2.13 10.45
C LEU A 20 5.65 -1.70 9.11
N SER A 21 5.46 -0.45 8.68
CA SER A 21 6.00 0.02 7.42
C SER A 21 6.88 1.28 7.56
N PRO A 22 7.79 1.54 6.61
CA PRO A 22 8.58 2.77 6.57
C PRO A 22 7.82 3.97 5.96
N VAL A 23 6.51 3.84 5.73
CA VAL A 23 5.61 4.85 5.14
C VAL A 23 4.38 5.10 6.01
N ASP A 24 4.60 5.16 7.32
CA ASP A 24 3.57 5.36 8.34
C ASP A 24 2.74 6.64 8.14
N ASP A 25 3.32 7.65 7.52
CA ASP A 25 2.66 8.90 7.15
C ASP A 25 1.61 8.75 6.04
N MET A 26 1.59 7.61 5.33
CA MET A 26 0.59 7.25 4.32
C MET A 26 -0.59 6.44 4.88
N ALA A 27 -0.51 5.99 6.13
CA ALA A 27 -1.49 5.07 6.71
C ALA A 27 -2.92 5.63 6.69
N GLU A 28 -3.10 6.94 6.93
CA GLU A 28 -4.43 7.58 6.92
C GLU A 28 -5.10 7.53 5.54
N ILE A 29 -4.34 7.50 4.46
CA ILE A 29 -4.87 7.34 3.09
C ILE A 29 -5.64 6.02 2.99
N VAL A 30 -5.04 4.94 3.50
CA VAL A 30 -5.66 3.61 3.50
C VAL A 30 -6.82 3.54 4.49
N LEU A 31 -6.73 4.21 5.65
CA LEU A 31 -7.82 4.22 6.63
C LEU A 31 -9.11 4.77 6.04
N TYR A 32 -9.03 5.87 5.29
CA TYR A 32 -10.19 6.64 4.86
C TYR A 32 -10.61 6.42 3.40
N HIS A 33 -9.96 5.55 2.62
CA HIS A 33 -10.24 5.43 1.18
C HIS A 33 -11.65 4.90 0.84
N HIS A 34 -12.36 4.29 1.79
CA HIS A 34 -13.77 3.94 1.63
C HIS A 34 -14.73 4.95 2.24
N LEU A 35 -14.21 6.00 2.90
CA LEU A 35 -15.05 7.03 3.48
C LEU A 35 -15.68 7.88 2.36
N PRO A 36 -17.01 8.11 2.37
CA PRO A 36 -17.64 9.01 1.41
C PRO A 36 -17.06 10.42 1.48
N TYR A 37 -16.81 11.04 0.33
CA TYR A 37 -16.30 12.40 0.23
C TYR A 37 -17.12 13.43 1.04
N GLN A 38 -18.44 13.25 1.12
CA GLN A 38 -19.33 14.09 1.91
C GLN A 38 -18.95 14.16 3.39
N LEU A 39 -18.25 13.18 3.93
CA LEU A 39 -17.81 13.13 5.32
C LEU A 39 -16.43 13.75 5.57
N TYR A 40 -15.69 14.10 4.52
CA TYR A 40 -14.34 14.70 4.66
C TYR A 40 -14.29 15.97 5.52
N PRO A 41 -15.31 16.88 5.49
CA PRO A 41 -15.30 18.05 6.36
C PRO A 41 -15.26 17.73 7.86
N HIS A 42 -15.63 16.51 8.25
CA HIS A 42 -15.63 16.06 9.65
C HIS A 42 -14.34 15.35 10.05
N ILE A 43 -13.40 15.17 9.12
CA ILE A 43 -12.16 14.40 9.31
C ILE A 43 -10.96 15.34 9.40
N LYS A 44 -10.17 15.18 10.46
CA LYS A 44 -8.91 15.92 10.66
C LYS A 44 -7.76 15.08 10.08
N SER A 45 -7.54 15.15 8.78
CA SER A 45 -6.37 14.53 8.12
C SER A 45 -5.80 15.48 7.08
N ARG A 46 -4.47 15.46 6.94
CA ARG A 46 -3.77 16.21 5.87
C ARG A 46 -3.71 15.43 4.55
N ARG A 47 -4.15 14.16 4.56
CA ARG A 47 -4.06 13.23 3.44
C ARG A 47 -5.39 13.01 2.71
N LEU A 48 -6.40 13.83 2.97
CA LEU A 48 -7.73 13.66 2.35
C LEU A 48 -7.71 13.78 0.83
N LYS A 49 -6.79 14.57 0.27
CA LYS A 49 -6.62 14.69 -1.19
C LYS A 49 -6.13 13.38 -1.80
N GLU A 50 -5.11 12.78 -1.21
CA GLU A 50 -4.55 11.50 -1.65
C GLU A 50 -5.55 10.37 -1.42
N THR A 51 -6.28 10.42 -0.30
CA THR A 51 -7.39 9.51 0.01
C THR A 51 -8.46 9.53 -1.07
N ASP A 52 -8.86 10.72 -1.53
CA ASP A 52 -9.87 10.91 -2.56
C ASP A 52 -9.44 10.28 -3.91
N PHE A 53 -8.18 10.46 -4.29
CA PHE A 53 -7.63 9.78 -5.47
C PHE A 53 -7.57 8.27 -5.32
N LEU A 54 -7.20 7.75 -4.15
CA LEU A 54 -7.20 6.31 -3.91
C LEU A 54 -8.63 5.74 -3.95
N ALA A 55 -9.59 6.44 -3.34
CA ALA A 55 -11.01 6.06 -3.37
C ALA A 55 -11.56 5.97 -4.79
N LEU A 56 -11.21 6.93 -5.66
CA LEU A 56 -11.60 6.90 -7.07
C LEU A 56 -10.91 5.74 -7.81
N ALA A 57 -9.60 5.56 -7.63
CA ALA A 57 -8.83 4.50 -8.28
C ALA A 57 -9.35 3.10 -7.90
N ASP A 58 -9.66 2.86 -6.62
CA ASP A 58 -10.25 1.61 -6.14
C ASP A 58 -11.60 1.33 -6.85
N LYS A 59 -12.46 2.32 -7.00
CA LYS A 59 -13.73 2.16 -7.70
C LYS A 59 -13.56 1.95 -9.20
N MET A 60 -12.57 2.59 -9.82
CA MET A 60 -12.25 2.37 -11.24
C MET A 60 -11.73 0.96 -11.50
N ASP A 61 -10.87 0.42 -10.62
CA ASP A 61 -10.38 -0.95 -10.72
C ASP A 61 -11.53 -1.97 -10.65
N VAL A 62 -12.42 -1.79 -9.66
CA VAL A 62 -13.64 -2.63 -9.55
C VAL A 62 -14.49 -2.52 -10.81
N PHE A 63 -14.71 -1.30 -11.31
CA PHE A 63 -15.49 -1.07 -12.53
C PHE A 63 -14.88 -1.79 -13.74
N MET A 64 -13.57 -1.68 -13.94
CA MET A 64 -12.88 -2.34 -15.05
C MET A 64 -12.98 -3.87 -15.00
N ARG A 65 -12.91 -4.46 -13.80
CA ARG A 65 -13.07 -5.92 -13.62
C ARG A 65 -14.51 -6.38 -13.84
N MET A 66 -15.48 -5.51 -13.60
CA MET A 66 -16.91 -5.80 -13.76
C MET A 66 -17.45 -5.38 -15.15
N GLU A 67 -16.60 -4.95 -16.08
CA GLU A 67 -17.00 -4.56 -17.42
C GLU A 67 -17.75 -5.71 -18.11
N GLY A 68 -19.06 -5.48 -18.41
CA GLY A 68 -19.98 -6.51 -18.89
C GLY A 68 -20.94 -7.10 -17.85
N HIS A 69 -20.81 -6.78 -16.57
CA HIS A 69 -21.65 -7.31 -15.47
C HIS A 69 -22.60 -6.28 -14.84
N GLY A 70 -23.06 -5.27 -15.61
CA GLY A 70 -24.22 -4.47 -15.20
C GLY A 70 -23.93 -3.19 -14.41
N MET A 71 -22.72 -2.69 -14.39
CA MET A 71 -22.48 -1.34 -13.85
C MET A 71 -22.91 -0.30 -14.89
N GLU A 72 -23.90 0.57 -14.55
CA GLU A 72 -24.43 1.58 -15.46
C GLU A 72 -23.36 2.62 -15.84
N LYS A 73 -23.39 3.06 -17.11
CA LYS A 73 -22.45 4.08 -17.65
C LYS A 73 -22.39 5.36 -16.81
N ASP A 74 -23.50 5.70 -16.15
CA ASP A 74 -23.61 6.93 -15.34
C ASP A 74 -23.20 6.75 -13.88
N TYR A 75 -22.73 5.56 -13.48
CA TYR A 75 -22.37 5.29 -12.08
C TYR A 75 -21.41 6.35 -11.53
N PHE A 76 -20.31 6.61 -12.22
CA PHE A 76 -19.31 7.58 -11.77
C PHE A 76 -19.86 8.99 -11.70
N ALA A 77 -20.66 9.42 -12.66
CA ALA A 77 -21.26 10.74 -12.65
C ALA A 77 -22.14 10.95 -11.40
N ARG A 78 -22.90 9.93 -11.02
CA ARG A 78 -23.74 9.98 -9.79
C ARG A 78 -22.94 9.93 -8.49
N GLN A 79 -21.69 9.47 -8.52
CA GLN A 79 -20.83 9.39 -7.34
C GLN A 79 -19.98 10.63 -7.09
N VAL A 80 -19.91 11.55 -8.06
CA VAL A 80 -19.18 12.83 -7.89
C VAL A 80 -19.79 13.64 -6.76
N ASN A 81 -18.93 14.17 -5.87
CA ASN A 81 -19.28 14.88 -4.64
C ASN A 81 -20.07 14.06 -3.61
N VAL A 82 -20.25 12.76 -3.83
CA VAL A 82 -20.81 11.80 -2.87
C VAL A 82 -19.70 10.90 -2.33
N ARG A 83 -19.03 10.15 -3.20
CA ARG A 83 -17.96 9.21 -2.86
C ARG A 83 -16.57 9.80 -3.05
N PHE A 84 -16.37 10.59 -4.08
CA PHE A 84 -15.14 11.29 -4.43
C PHE A 84 -15.46 12.68 -4.98
N SER A 85 -14.47 13.58 -4.96
CA SER A 85 -14.68 14.98 -5.39
C SER A 85 -14.76 15.11 -6.91
N SER A 86 -15.37 16.21 -7.37
CA SER A 86 -15.30 16.64 -8.79
C SER A 86 -13.85 16.82 -9.24
N ARG A 87 -12.98 17.34 -8.37
CA ARG A 87 -11.55 17.52 -8.65
C ARG A 87 -10.83 16.19 -8.93
N ALA A 88 -11.12 15.14 -8.16
CA ALA A 88 -10.53 13.82 -8.40
C ALA A 88 -10.97 13.29 -9.77
N MET A 89 -12.26 13.42 -10.10
CA MET A 89 -12.80 13.01 -11.40
C MET A 89 -12.20 13.81 -12.57
N GLU A 90 -12.11 15.11 -12.47
CA GLU A 90 -11.51 15.97 -13.49
C GLU A 90 -10.03 15.60 -13.72
N THR A 91 -9.29 15.37 -12.63
CA THR A 91 -7.88 14.94 -12.70
C THR A 91 -7.76 13.58 -13.39
N PHE A 92 -8.65 12.64 -13.06
CA PHE A 92 -8.71 11.33 -13.69
C PHE A 92 -8.98 11.46 -15.20
N GLN A 93 -9.98 12.24 -15.59
CA GLN A 93 -10.34 12.45 -17.00
C GLN A 93 -9.19 13.08 -17.79
N ALA A 94 -8.53 14.09 -17.22
CA ALA A 94 -7.36 14.73 -17.83
C ALA A 94 -6.18 13.75 -17.98
N ALA A 95 -5.92 12.91 -16.96
CA ALA A 95 -4.90 11.88 -17.02
C ALA A 95 -5.25 10.80 -18.07
N GLN A 96 -6.51 10.36 -18.11
CA GLN A 96 -6.96 9.40 -19.11
C GLN A 96 -6.82 9.95 -20.54
N ALA A 97 -7.22 11.19 -20.78
CA ALA A 97 -7.08 11.84 -22.09
C ALA A 97 -5.61 11.96 -22.54
N LYS A 98 -4.70 12.19 -21.58
CA LYS A 98 -3.27 12.37 -21.88
C LYS A 98 -2.50 11.06 -22.03
N PHE A 99 -2.80 10.06 -21.18
CA PHE A 99 -1.95 8.87 -21.03
C PHE A 99 -2.64 7.59 -21.49
N ASN A 100 -3.94 7.61 -21.76
CA ASN A 100 -4.75 6.44 -22.11
C ASN A 100 -4.51 5.24 -21.19
N PHE A 101 -4.42 5.49 -19.88
CA PHE A 101 -3.96 4.48 -18.93
C PHE A 101 -4.97 3.33 -18.74
N MET A 102 -6.27 3.54 -18.95
CA MET A 102 -7.24 2.44 -18.87
C MET A 102 -6.97 1.36 -19.92
N GLU A 103 -6.59 1.75 -21.14
CA GLU A 103 -6.20 0.76 -22.16
C GLU A 103 -4.87 0.07 -21.81
N LYS A 104 -3.92 0.84 -21.29
CA LYS A 104 -2.65 0.26 -20.80
C LYS A 104 -2.87 -0.75 -19.67
N MET A 105 -3.85 -0.52 -18.79
CA MET A 105 -4.18 -1.46 -17.72
C MET A 105 -4.79 -2.76 -18.27
N LYS A 106 -5.58 -2.71 -19.35
CA LYS A 106 -6.13 -3.90 -20.00
C LYS A 106 -5.04 -4.76 -20.66
N THR A 107 -3.98 -4.15 -21.13
CA THR A 107 -2.88 -4.80 -21.87
C THR A 107 -1.62 -5.06 -21.03
N ASP A 108 -1.67 -4.81 -19.72
CA ASP A 108 -0.51 -4.84 -18.81
C ASP A 108 0.67 -3.93 -19.19
N ALA A 109 0.50 -3.05 -20.18
CA ALA A 109 1.55 -2.13 -20.63
C ALA A 109 2.00 -1.13 -19.53
N TYR A 110 1.16 -0.91 -18.51
CA TYR A 110 1.49 -0.10 -17.35
C TYR A 110 2.64 -0.67 -16.52
N GLN A 111 2.91 -1.97 -16.58
CA GLN A 111 3.96 -2.62 -15.77
C GLN A 111 5.34 -2.07 -16.09
N GLN A 112 5.63 -1.79 -17.36
CA GLN A 112 6.91 -1.21 -17.77
C GLN A 112 7.07 0.23 -17.26
N GLU A 113 5.99 1.02 -17.34
CA GLU A 113 5.98 2.41 -16.82
C GLU A 113 6.15 2.41 -15.30
N LEU A 114 5.46 1.51 -14.59
CA LEU A 114 5.56 1.35 -13.15
C LEU A 114 6.96 0.92 -12.73
N GLY A 115 7.55 -0.07 -13.41
CA GLY A 115 8.94 -0.49 -13.19
C GLY A 115 9.93 0.65 -13.40
N SER A 116 9.73 1.48 -14.43
CA SER A 116 10.54 2.66 -14.70
C SER A 116 10.41 3.74 -13.60
N LEU A 117 9.21 3.93 -13.04
CA LEU A 117 8.99 4.84 -11.92
C LEU A 117 9.69 4.33 -10.65
N PHE A 118 9.53 3.06 -10.32
CA PHE A 118 10.22 2.46 -9.16
C PHE A 118 11.74 2.50 -9.29
N GLY A 119 12.27 2.28 -10.49
CA GLY A 119 13.72 2.36 -10.74
C GLY A 119 14.33 3.74 -10.48
N ARG A 120 13.52 4.79 -10.45
CA ARG A 120 13.96 6.18 -10.14
C ARG A 120 13.86 6.53 -8.65
N VAL A 121 13.23 5.66 -7.85
CA VAL A 121 13.06 5.92 -6.40
C VAL A 121 14.33 5.53 -5.66
N HIS A 122 15.02 6.53 -5.12
CA HIS A 122 16.17 6.31 -4.25
C HIS A 122 15.71 6.19 -2.80
N LEU A 123 15.79 4.98 -2.27
CA LEU A 123 15.47 4.71 -0.87
C LEU A 123 16.76 4.73 -0.04
N SER A 124 16.71 5.39 1.15
CA SER A 124 17.78 5.23 2.13
C SER A 124 17.86 3.79 2.63
N GLU A 125 19.02 3.35 3.11
CA GLU A 125 19.23 1.99 3.66
C GLU A 125 18.21 1.68 4.77
N LYS A 126 17.88 2.65 5.61
CA LYS A 126 16.84 2.51 6.64
C LYS A 126 15.47 2.19 6.03
N LYS A 127 15.08 2.88 4.94
CA LYS A 127 13.80 2.62 4.26
C LYS A 127 13.80 1.27 3.55
N LYS A 128 14.90 0.90 2.89
CA LYS A 128 15.04 -0.43 2.26
C LYS A 128 14.83 -1.56 3.28
N LYS A 129 15.51 -1.47 4.43
CA LYS A 129 15.33 -2.42 5.54
C LYS A 129 13.89 -2.45 6.03
N GLY A 130 13.28 -1.30 6.24
CA GLY A 130 11.88 -1.22 6.68
C GLY A 130 10.89 -1.82 5.68
N PHE A 131 11.10 -1.63 4.37
CA PHE A 131 10.27 -2.30 3.35
C PHE A 131 10.48 -3.81 3.32
N LEU A 132 11.70 -4.29 3.50
CA LEU A 132 11.97 -5.72 3.56
C LEU A 132 11.31 -6.35 4.79
N GLU A 133 11.45 -5.72 5.97
CA GLU A 133 10.76 -6.16 7.19
C GLU A 133 9.24 -6.18 6.99
N MET A 134 8.69 -5.14 6.38
CA MET A 134 7.26 -5.06 6.07
C MET A 134 6.80 -6.23 5.18
N LEU A 135 7.56 -6.58 4.15
CA LEU A 135 7.25 -7.70 3.26
C LEU A 135 7.28 -9.03 4.00
N VAL A 136 8.31 -9.27 4.81
CA VAL A 136 8.42 -10.50 5.64
C VAL A 136 7.22 -10.59 6.58
N TYR A 137 6.90 -9.52 7.31
CA TYR A 137 5.74 -9.51 8.21
C TYR A 137 4.42 -9.72 7.47
N ALA A 138 4.27 -9.20 6.23
CA ALA A 138 3.07 -9.42 5.44
C ALA A 138 2.92 -10.89 5.01
N ILE A 139 4.02 -11.57 4.71
CA ILE A 139 4.03 -13.00 4.39
C ILE A 139 3.73 -13.82 5.64
N ASP A 140 4.41 -13.51 6.73
CA ASP A 140 4.32 -14.23 8.01
C ASP A 140 3.02 -13.96 8.77
N PHE A 141 2.28 -12.92 8.41
CA PHE A 141 1.05 -12.50 9.11
C PHE A 141 -0.03 -13.60 9.19
N ARG A 142 0.09 -14.65 8.39
CA ARG A 142 -0.78 -15.83 8.46
C ARG A 142 -0.57 -16.65 9.74
N SER A 143 0.59 -16.51 10.39
CA SER A 143 0.93 -17.21 11.62
C SER A 143 1.61 -16.25 12.60
N GLN A 144 0.96 -16.00 13.74
CA GLN A 144 1.56 -15.21 14.81
C GLN A 144 2.88 -15.82 15.32
N GLN A 145 3.00 -17.13 15.30
CA GLN A 145 4.21 -17.83 15.72
C GLN A 145 5.38 -17.56 14.79
N THR A 146 5.15 -17.53 13.47
CA THR A 146 6.18 -17.23 12.47
C THR A 146 6.72 -15.82 12.64
N VAL A 147 5.86 -14.82 12.80
CA VAL A 147 6.30 -13.42 13.06
C VAL A 147 7.19 -13.32 14.30
N ILE A 148 6.76 -13.96 15.41
CA ILE A 148 7.55 -13.96 16.66
C ILE A 148 8.88 -14.67 16.43
N HIS A 149 8.88 -15.81 15.73
CA HIS A 149 10.09 -16.55 15.40
C HIS A 149 11.09 -15.71 14.62
N THR A 150 10.68 -15.13 13.50
CA THR A 150 11.52 -14.26 12.66
C THR A 150 12.11 -13.10 13.45
N MET A 151 11.28 -12.40 14.25
CA MET A 151 11.74 -11.28 15.08
C MET A 151 12.76 -11.73 16.14
N SER A 152 12.52 -12.86 16.79
CA SER A 152 13.40 -13.40 17.82
C SER A 152 14.72 -13.87 17.22
N THR A 153 14.67 -14.62 16.12
CA THR A 153 15.86 -15.12 15.40
C THR A 153 16.75 -13.96 14.97
N LYS A 154 16.16 -12.92 14.35
CA LYS A 154 16.89 -11.71 13.99
C LYS A 154 17.55 -11.03 15.19
N THR A 155 16.81 -10.88 16.29
CA THR A 155 17.31 -10.23 17.51
C THR A 155 18.46 -11.00 18.12
N PHE A 156 18.33 -12.32 18.25
CA PHE A 156 19.39 -13.18 18.80
C PHE A 156 20.62 -13.21 17.90
N ALA A 157 20.46 -13.40 16.58
CA ALA A 157 21.58 -13.42 15.64
C ALA A 157 22.41 -12.12 15.72
N LEU A 158 21.75 -10.96 15.73
CA LEU A 158 22.44 -9.68 15.86
C LEU A 158 23.11 -9.48 17.22
N SER A 159 22.47 -9.96 18.30
CA SER A 159 23.04 -9.86 19.65
C SER A 159 24.30 -10.72 19.77
N ILE A 160 24.25 -11.96 19.29
CA ILE A 160 25.42 -12.87 19.27
C ILE A 160 26.52 -12.28 18.37
N GLY A 161 26.20 -11.82 17.17
CA GLY A 161 27.18 -11.22 16.26
C GLY A 161 27.92 -10.03 16.87
N ARG A 162 27.21 -9.16 17.59
CA ARG A 162 27.83 -8.05 18.34
C ARG A 162 28.73 -8.52 19.48
N LEU A 163 28.31 -9.57 20.20
CA LEU A 163 29.03 -10.11 21.32
C LEU A 163 30.36 -10.77 20.90
N VAL A 164 30.34 -11.46 19.75
CA VAL A 164 31.57 -12.10 19.21
C VAL A 164 32.41 -11.14 18.35
N GLY A 165 31.97 -9.90 18.20
CA GLY A 165 32.74 -8.83 17.54
C GLY A 165 32.87 -8.93 16.04
N VAL A 166 31.84 -9.48 15.33
CA VAL A 166 31.84 -9.55 13.88
C VAL A 166 31.80 -8.12 13.25
N SER A 167 32.31 -7.97 12.03
CA SER A 167 32.32 -6.72 11.30
C SER A 167 30.92 -6.17 11.02
N LYS A 168 30.82 -4.90 10.62
CA LYS A 168 29.54 -4.30 10.23
C LYS A 168 28.91 -4.99 9.03
N GLU A 169 29.72 -5.42 8.09
CA GLU A 169 29.32 -6.15 6.89
C GLU A 169 28.71 -7.50 7.27
N GLU A 170 29.37 -8.26 8.16
CA GLU A 170 28.88 -9.53 8.68
C GLU A 170 27.59 -9.35 9.50
N LEU A 171 27.48 -8.28 10.32
CA LEU A 171 26.23 -7.96 11.02
C LEU A 171 25.08 -7.68 10.03
N GLN A 172 25.36 -7.05 8.90
CA GLN A 172 24.36 -6.83 7.87
C GLN A 172 23.95 -8.14 7.18
N MET A 173 24.89 -9.04 6.93
CA MET A 173 24.60 -10.37 6.39
C MET A 173 23.76 -11.18 7.39
N LEU A 174 24.11 -11.17 8.67
CA LEU A 174 23.33 -11.80 9.73
C LEU A 174 21.90 -11.23 9.84
N TYR A 175 21.75 -9.91 9.69
CA TYR A 175 20.44 -9.26 9.70
C TYR A 175 19.55 -9.80 8.57
N TYR A 176 20.05 -9.80 7.33
CA TYR A 176 19.26 -10.26 6.18
C TYR A 176 19.04 -11.78 6.23
N GLY A 177 20.06 -12.58 6.60
CA GLY A 177 19.93 -14.01 6.71
C GLY A 177 18.91 -14.42 7.77
N ALA A 178 18.91 -13.77 8.93
CA ALA A 178 17.95 -14.06 9.99
C ALA A 178 16.53 -13.54 9.70
N LEU A 179 16.40 -12.46 8.88
CA LEU A 179 15.10 -11.92 8.46
C LEU A 179 14.42 -12.77 7.39
N LEU A 180 15.20 -13.45 6.55
CA LEU A 180 14.74 -14.26 5.41
C LEU A 180 14.92 -15.76 5.66
N ASN A 181 14.97 -16.19 6.92
CA ASN A 181 15.31 -17.55 7.30
C ASN A 181 14.22 -18.60 6.97
N ASP A 182 12.95 -18.18 6.77
CA ASP A 182 11.81 -19.06 6.50
C ASP A 182 11.34 -18.98 5.02
#